data_4988f8063451175f8ad06f2c5c084491
#
_entry.id   4988f8063451175f8ad06f2c5c084491
#
_cell.length_a   1.000
_cell.length_b   1.000
_cell.length_c   1.000
_cell.angle_alpha   90.00
_cell.angle_beta   90.00
_cell.angle_gamma   90.00
#
_symmetry.space_group_name_H-M   'P 1'
#
loop_
_entity.id
_entity.type
_entity.pdbx_description
1 polymer ?
#
loop_
_entity_poly.entity_id
_entity_poly.type
_entity_poly.pdbx_seq_one_letter_code
_entity_poly.pdbx_strand_id
1 'polypeptide(L)'
;MTYIQELIAYINSMTSGNQMVAAAISAWMLAVLSYMLKNIPRTIINFLYKQGTTSLELDNAGANFHLYFSFLAWSGKHINENTSRTIFVQSHNWDATSLAIGPSYGNHFFFFKKRLYWMTMTKIENTGETIRKQIKITTYGRSHNVFHDLVDEFKPVNKTADTIYIHNWDGKGWENRVELHKRPLSSVVLNKTVKNNVTAAIEKFYADKQWYTENGIPYKLGILLHGNPGCGKTSLVKALASHYNRSIYVININAMSDRTLESAISKSEKGSFILIEDFDSSKAVTKRQRVQESVDKANGEEKSDPGKQVIIDNPMGEYEMLSLTGVLNAIDGVSSLHENIIIMTTNDVDKIDPAVLRSGRCDVRLELPYLTDPEIREYISIKFPDANLDDYTFKNIAGCDLQATLIEHKDSSDGFLSSLEVKGIAKKKFHFMEIETKILDVA
;
A
#
# COMPACT_ATOMS: atom_id res chain seq x y z
N MET A 1 -50.57 -9.31 -50.50
CA MET A 1 -50.82 -8.39 -51.67
C MET A 1 -52.08 -7.54 -51.51
N THR A 2 -53.16 -8.02 -50.95
CA THR A 2 -54.44 -7.33 -50.73
C THR A 2 -54.37 -6.01 -49.98
N TYR A 3 -53.63 -5.94 -48.84
CA TYR A 3 -53.52 -4.71 -48.01
C TYR A 3 -52.82 -3.54 -48.70
N ILE A 4 -51.83 -3.82 -49.56
CA ILE A 4 -51.13 -2.77 -50.31
C ILE A 4 -52.07 -2.18 -51.39
N GLN A 5 -52.90 -3.02 -52.07
CA GLN A 5 -53.84 -2.56 -53.03
C GLN A 5 -54.98 -1.73 -52.42
N GLU A 6 -55.51 -2.14 -51.25
CA GLU A 6 -56.51 -1.39 -50.51
C GLU A 6 -55.95 -0.03 -50.04
N LEU A 7 -54.68 0.01 -49.57
CA LEU A 7 -54.02 1.24 -49.18
C LEU A 7 -53.80 2.21 -50.32
N ILE A 8 -53.40 1.70 -51.50
CA ILE A 8 -53.31 2.51 -52.75
C ILE A 8 -54.65 3.03 -53.17
N ALA A 9 -55.71 2.20 -53.12
CA ALA A 9 -57.06 2.63 -53.42
C ALA A 9 -57.56 3.73 -52.46
N TYR A 10 -57.30 3.60 -51.20
CA TYR A 10 -57.61 4.60 -50.14
C TYR A 10 -56.86 5.93 -50.36
N ILE A 11 -55.63 5.88 -50.76
CA ILE A 11 -54.84 7.08 -51.09
C ILE A 11 -55.40 7.77 -52.33
N ASN A 12 -55.70 7.01 -53.34
CA ASN A 12 -56.32 7.54 -54.57
C ASN A 12 -57.71 8.19 -54.32
N SER A 13 -58.50 7.67 -53.40
CA SER A 13 -59.77 8.27 -52.99
C SER A 13 -59.57 9.59 -52.19
N MET A 14 -58.55 9.69 -51.37
CA MET A 14 -58.23 10.91 -50.59
C MET A 14 -57.65 12.06 -51.42
N THR A 15 -57.00 11.77 -52.55
CA THR A 15 -56.32 12.79 -53.38
C THR A 15 -57.25 13.40 -54.47
N SER A 16 -58.59 13.19 -54.44
CA SER A 16 -59.56 13.80 -55.31
C SER A 16 -59.25 13.63 -56.85
N GLY A 17 -58.59 12.53 -57.22
CA GLY A 17 -58.23 12.22 -58.60
C GLY A 17 -56.97 12.90 -59.13
N ASN A 18 -56.24 13.64 -58.32
CA ASN A 18 -54.96 14.20 -58.75
C ASN A 18 -53.85 13.12 -58.69
N GLN A 19 -53.61 12.52 -59.85
CA GLN A 19 -52.60 11.41 -59.96
C GLN A 19 -51.19 11.77 -59.53
N MET A 20 -50.81 13.04 -59.70
CA MET A 20 -49.43 13.47 -59.25
C MET A 20 -49.28 13.50 -57.72
N VAL A 21 -50.34 13.95 -57.03
CA VAL A 21 -50.31 13.99 -55.54
C VAL A 21 -50.41 12.59 -54.98
N ALA A 22 -51.22 11.72 -55.58
CA ALA A 22 -51.29 10.31 -55.17
C ALA A 22 -49.95 9.57 -55.35
N ALA A 23 -49.27 9.79 -56.46
CA ALA A 23 -47.96 9.21 -56.74
C ALA A 23 -46.89 9.73 -55.78
N ALA A 24 -46.88 11.02 -55.44
CA ALA A 24 -45.97 11.61 -54.51
C ALA A 24 -46.13 11.07 -53.06
N ILE A 25 -47.37 10.93 -52.58
CA ILE A 25 -47.67 10.37 -51.26
C ILE A 25 -47.31 8.88 -51.22
N SER A 26 -47.61 8.13 -52.30
CA SER A 26 -47.24 6.71 -52.38
C SER A 26 -45.70 6.51 -52.36
N ALA A 27 -44.99 7.33 -53.14
CA ALA A 27 -43.48 7.33 -53.12
C ALA A 27 -42.91 7.70 -51.76
N TRP A 28 -43.47 8.72 -51.09
CA TRP A 28 -43.06 9.11 -49.75
C TRP A 28 -43.34 8.00 -48.74
N MET A 29 -44.51 7.36 -48.75
CA MET A 29 -44.84 6.23 -47.87
C MET A 29 -43.93 5.04 -48.13
N LEU A 30 -43.58 4.72 -49.34
CA LEU A 30 -42.69 3.63 -49.71
C LEU A 30 -41.25 3.96 -49.22
N ALA A 31 -40.83 5.22 -49.32
CA ALA A 31 -39.54 5.65 -48.82
C ALA A 31 -39.46 5.56 -47.27
N VAL A 32 -40.49 6.00 -46.56
CA VAL A 32 -40.61 5.87 -45.11
C VAL A 32 -40.65 4.40 -44.67
N LEU A 33 -41.45 3.57 -45.37
CA LEU A 33 -41.52 2.14 -45.09
C LEU A 33 -40.19 1.43 -45.37
N SER A 34 -39.51 1.79 -46.45
CA SER A 34 -38.17 1.28 -46.78
C SER A 34 -37.14 1.68 -45.75
N TYR A 35 -37.19 2.93 -45.29
CA TYR A 35 -36.33 3.43 -44.22
C TYR A 35 -36.57 2.70 -42.88
N MET A 36 -37.82 2.52 -42.49
CA MET A 36 -38.20 1.76 -41.30
C MET A 36 -37.75 0.29 -41.40
N LEU A 37 -38.04 -0.37 -42.55
CA LEU A 37 -37.64 -1.76 -42.80
C LEU A 37 -36.12 -1.94 -42.80
N LYS A 38 -35.37 -0.93 -43.21
CA LYS A 38 -33.88 -0.94 -43.16
C LYS A 38 -33.35 -0.84 -41.75
N ASN A 39 -33.95 -0.05 -40.88
CA ASN A 39 -33.44 0.25 -39.54
C ASN A 39 -34.03 -0.62 -38.42
N ILE A 40 -35.28 -1.08 -38.57
CA ILE A 40 -35.93 -1.99 -37.62
C ILE A 40 -35.10 -3.25 -37.35
N PRO A 41 -34.53 -3.97 -38.34
CA PRO A 41 -33.72 -5.16 -38.05
C PRO A 41 -32.52 -4.89 -37.19
N ARG A 42 -31.82 -3.76 -37.43
CA ARG A 42 -30.65 -3.35 -36.61
C ARG A 42 -31.07 -3.00 -35.17
N THR A 43 -32.17 -2.32 -35.02
CA THR A 43 -32.71 -1.97 -33.69
C THR A 43 -33.14 -3.21 -32.91
N ILE A 44 -33.81 -4.15 -33.59
CA ILE A 44 -34.21 -5.42 -32.97
C ILE A 44 -32.98 -6.26 -32.63
N ILE A 45 -32.02 -6.36 -33.54
CA ILE A 45 -30.77 -7.10 -33.29
C ILE A 45 -30.02 -6.48 -32.09
N ASN A 46 -29.88 -5.16 -32.04
CA ASN A 46 -29.24 -4.47 -30.93
C ASN A 46 -30.00 -4.64 -29.61
N PHE A 47 -31.35 -4.64 -29.67
CA PHE A 47 -32.17 -4.91 -28.49
C PHE A 47 -31.96 -6.35 -28.00
N LEU A 48 -32.06 -7.34 -28.88
CA LEU A 48 -31.85 -8.76 -28.55
C LEU A 48 -30.42 -9.00 -28.04
N TYR A 49 -29.44 -8.35 -28.69
CA TYR A 49 -28.05 -8.41 -28.24
C TYR A 49 -27.88 -7.88 -26.79
N LYS A 50 -28.44 -6.69 -26.50
CA LYS A 50 -28.41 -6.10 -25.15
C LYS A 50 -29.18 -6.96 -24.13
N GLN A 51 -30.25 -7.61 -24.54
CA GLN A 51 -31.01 -8.50 -23.65
C GLN A 51 -30.34 -9.87 -23.46
N GLY A 52 -29.58 -10.33 -24.43
CA GLY A 52 -28.92 -11.65 -24.42
C GLY A 52 -27.48 -11.64 -23.90
N THR A 53 -26.92 -10.47 -23.62
CA THR A 53 -25.53 -10.33 -23.22
C THR A 53 -25.38 -9.55 -21.92
N THR A 54 -24.33 -9.90 -21.15
CA THR A 54 -23.93 -9.17 -19.97
C THR A 54 -22.49 -8.67 -20.19
N SER A 55 -22.18 -7.46 -19.73
CA SER A 55 -20.85 -6.86 -19.88
C SER A 55 -20.28 -6.36 -18.56
N LEU A 56 -18.95 -6.48 -18.42
CA LEU A 56 -18.12 -5.93 -17.37
C LEU A 56 -17.23 -4.83 -17.99
N GLU A 57 -17.16 -3.68 -17.38
CA GLU A 57 -16.32 -2.57 -17.82
C GLU A 57 -15.22 -2.28 -16.80
N LEU A 58 -13.99 -2.23 -17.28
CA LEU A 58 -12.78 -1.92 -16.51
C LEU A 58 -12.14 -0.66 -17.10
N ASP A 59 -11.72 0.23 -16.25
CA ASP A 59 -11.20 1.53 -16.61
C ASP A 59 -9.82 1.72 -15.95
N ASN A 60 -8.86 2.36 -16.64
CA ASN A 60 -7.52 2.61 -16.12
C ASN A 60 -7.45 3.85 -15.20
N ALA A 61 -8.58 4.44 -14.84
CA ALA A 61 -8.66 5.60 -13.96
C ALA A 61 -9.52 5.31 -12.72
N GLY A 62 -9.25 5.99 -11.63
CA GLY A 62 -10.01 5.88 -10.38
C GLY A 62 -9.72 4.61 -9.57
N ALA A 63 -10.69 4.21 -8.73
CA ALA A 63 -10.54 3.12 -7.77
C ALA A 63 -10.29 1.73 -8.41
N ASN A 64 -10.66 1.55 -9.68
CA ASN A 64 -10.57 0.26 -10.39
C ASN A 64 -9.26 0.06 -11.18
N PHE A 65 -8.33 0.99 -11.08
CA PHE A 65 -7.03 0.96 -11.73
C PHE A 65 -6.30 -0.39 -11.58
N HIS A 66 -6.27 -0.94 -10.36
CA HIS A 66 -5.61 -2.23 -10.11
C HIS A 66 -6.26 -3.40 -10.84
N LEU A 67 -7.60 -3.42 -10.93
CA LEU A 67 -8.31 -4.48 -11.64
C LEU A 67 -8.06 -4.43 -13.14
N TYR A 68 -7.97 -3.23 -13.71
CA TYR A 68 -7.63 -3.04 -15.12
C TYR A 68 -6.27 -3.67 -15.48
N PHE A 69 -5.22 -3.36 -14.71
CA PHE A 69 -3.88 -3.89 -14.96
C PHE A 69 -3.77 -5.38 -14.65
N SER A 70 -4.45 -5.85 -13.60
CA SER A 70 -4.49 -7.29 -13.28
C SER A 70 -5.15 -8.09 -14.39
N PHE A 71 -6.24 -7.58 -14.96
CA PHE A 71 -6.87 -8.20 -16.12
C PHE A 71 -5.95 -8.19 -17.35
N LEU A 72 -5.24 -7.09 -17.62
CA LEU A 72 -4.26 -7.04 -18.72
C LEU A 72 -3.16 -8.09 -18.57
N ALA A 73 -2.58 -8.20 -17.38
CA ALA A 73 -1.55 -9.19 -17.10
C ALA A 73 -2.06 -10.63 -17.21
N TRP A 74 -3.29 -10.87 -16.75
CA TRP A 74 -3.96 -12.15 -16.89
C TRP A 74 -4.28 -12.47 -18.36
N SER A 75 -4.82 -11.50 -19.10
CA SER A 75 -5.20 -11.66 -20.49
C SER A 75 -4.00 -11.97 -21.39
N GLY A 76 -2.83 -11.39 -21.10
CA GLY A 76 -1.59 -11.71 -21.82
C GLY A 76 -1.15 -13.16 -21.70
N LYS A 77 -1.52 -13.84 -20.61
CA LYS A 77 -1.21 -15.26 -20.38
C LYS A 77 -2.27 -16.22 -20.93
N HIS A 78 -3.54 -15.78 -21.05
CA HIS A 78 -4.68 -16.62 -21.37
C HIS A 78 -5.25 -16.38 -22.77
N ILE A 79 -5.03 -15.19 -23.34
CA ILE A 79 -5.40 -14.90 -24.73
C ILE A 79 -4.23 -15.34 -25.59
N ASN A 80 -4.42 -16.43 -26.30
CA ASN A 80 -3.37 -17.05 -27.11
C ASN A 80 -2.79 -16.02 -28.10
N GLU A 81 -1.48 -15.86 -28.13
CA GLU A 81 -0.75 -14.94 -29.03
C GLU A 81 -1.14 -15.14 -30.49
N ASN A 82 -1.53 -16.35 -30.87
CA ASN A 82 -1.95 -16.72 -32.21
C ASN A 82 -3.36 -16.20 -32.60
N THR A 83 -4.17 -15.76 -31.65
CA THR A 83 -5.54 -15.23 -31.91
C THR A 83 -5.59 -13.71 -31.91
N SER A 84 -4.58 -13.05 -31.35
CA SER A 84 -4.49 -11.60 -31.31
C SER A 84 -3.64 -11.07 -32.45
N ARG A 85 -4.24 -10.33 -33.38
CA ARG A 85 -3.52 -9.70 -34.50
C ARG A 85 -2.71 -8.48 -34.09
N THR A 86 -2.98 -7.91 -32.92
CA THR A 86 -2.31 -6.72 -32.39
C THR A 86 -1.94 -6.96 -30.94
N ILE A 87 -0.67 -6.80 -30.65
CA ILE A 87 -0.11 -7.02 -29.30
C ILE A 87 0.37 -5.68 -28.76
N PHE A 88 0.13 -5.43 -27.50
CA PHE A 88 0.64 -4.28 -26.78
C PHE A 88 1.68 -4.75 -25.76
N VAL A 89 2.85 -4.12 -25.77
CA VAL A 89 3.90 -4.38 -24.80
C VAL A 89 3.90 -3.24 -23.78
N GLN A 90 3.71 -3.55 -22.52
CA GLN A 90 3.75 -2.57 -21.45
C GLN A 90 4.77 -3.01 -20.39
N SER A 91 5.66 -2.11 -20.01
CA SER A 91 6.49 -2.28 -18.82
C SER A 91 5.64 -2.00 -17.59
N HIS A 92 5.68 -2.89 -16.60
CA HIS A 92 4.91 -2.74 -15.37
C HIS A 92 5.62 -1.89 -14.33
N ASN A 93 6.94 -1.73 -14.46
CA ASN A 93 7.80 -0.87 -13.63
C ASN A 93 8.78 -0.14 -14.53
N TRP A 94 9.39 0.92 -14.01
CA TRP A 94 10.49 1.64 -14.63
C TRP A 94 11.70 0.73 -14.96
N ASP A 95 11.74 -0.45 -14.36
CA ASP A 95 12.70 -1.51 -14.70
C ASP A 95 12.16 -2.30 -15.90
N ALA A 96 12.87 -2.23 -17.02
CA ALA A 96 12.54 -2.90 -18.28
C ALA A 96 12.53 -4.46 -18.21
N THR A 97 12.67 -5.04 -17.03
CA THR A 97 12.78 -6.49 -16.82
C THR A 97 11.44 -7.23 -16.77
N SER A 98 10.31 -6.53 -16.57
CA SER A 98 8.97 -7.15 -16.56
C SER A 98 8.10 -6.60 -17.70
N LEU A 99 8.30 -7.14 -18.90
CA LEU A 99 7.44 -6.85 -20.05
C LEU A 99 6.17 -7.71 -19.95
N ALA A 100 5.02 -7.07 -19.84
CA ALA A 100 3.73 -7.74 -20.00
C ALA A 100 3.27 -7.58 -21.45
N ILE A 101 3.10 -8.70 -22.13
CA ILE A 101 2.53 -8.75 -23.48
C ILE A 101 1.02 -8.97 -23.30
N GLY A 102 0.22 -8.12 -23.89
CA GLY A 102 -1.24 -8.22 -23.82
C GLY A 102 -1.91 -7.81 -25.11
N PRO A 103 -3.23 -8.08 -25.24
CA PRO A 103 -3.99 -7.65 -26.42
C PRO A 103 -4.03 -6.11 -26.51
N SER A 104 -3.88 -5.59 -27.74
CA SER A 104 -3.95 -4.16 -28.04
C SER A 104 -5.38 -3.68 -28.25
N TYR A 105 -5.57 -2.43 -28.67
CA TYR A 105 -6.86 -1.86 -28.98
C TYR A 105 -7.61 -2.68 -30.05
N GLY A 106 -8.93 -2.79 -29.89
CA GLY A 106 -9.79 -3.52 -30.79
C GLY A 106 -10.62 -4.61 -30.09
N ASN A 107 -11.08 -5.58 -30.91
CA ASN A 107 -11.92 -6.67 -30.43
C ASN A 107 -11.10 -7.96 -30.36
N HIS A 108 -11.16 -8.63 -29.21
CA HIS A 108 -10.49 -9.89 -28.96
C HIS A 108 -11.50 -10.89 -28.39
N PHE A 109 -11.23 -12.19 -28.64
CA PHE A 109 -12.07 -13.29 -28.15
C PHE A 109 -11.21 -14.22 -27.30
N PHE A 110 -11.80 -14.72 -26.21
CA PHE A 110 -11.15 -15.72 -25.36
C PHE A 110 -12.18 -16.66 -24.75
N PHE A 111 -11.71 -17.84 -24.37
CA PHE A 111 -12.51 -18.82 -23.64
C PHE A 111 -12.06 -18.89 -22.21
N PHE A 112 -13.03 -18.85 -21.30
CA PHE A 112 -12.79 -19.07 -19.88
C PHE A 112 -13.87 -19.99 -19.34
N LYS A 113 -13.49 -21.08 -18.61
CA LYS A 113 -14.40 -22.13 -18.10
C LYS A 113 -15.40 -22.60 -19.16
N LYS A 114 -14.92 -22.90 -20.38
CA LYS A 114 -15.74 -23.35 -21.54
C LYS A 114 -16.77 -22.34 -22.04
N ARG A 115 -16.68 -21.08 -21.64
CA ARG A 115 -17.56 -20.00 -22.08
C ARG A 115 -16.78 -19.01 -22.94
N LEU A 116 -17.43 -18.54 -24.00
CA LEU A 116 -16.89 -17.53 -24.90
C LEU A 116 -17.11 -16.14 -24.32
N TYR A 117 -16.04 -15.35 -24.27
CA TYR A 117 -16.03 -13.94 -23.96
C TYR A 117 -15.44 -13.17 -25.13
N TRP A 118 -15.95 -11.99 -25.38
CA TRP A 118 -15.29 -11.03 -26.25
C TRP A 118 -15.03 -9.76 -25.48
N MET A 119 -13.89 -9.19 -25.75
CA MET A 119 -13.41 -8.00 -25.11
C MET A 119 -13.16 -6.94 -26.15
N THR A 120 -13.56 -5.71 -25.88
CA THR A 120 -13.26 -4.53 -26.69
C THR A 120 -12.42 -3.58 -25.84
N MET A 121 -11.24 -3.23 -26.35
CA MET A 121 -10.37 -2.23 -25.72
C MET A 121 -10.47 -0.92 -26.52
N THR A 122 -10.89 0.13 -25.86
CA THR A 122 -11.07 1.46 -26.45
C THR A 122 -10.24 2.51 -25.73
N LYS A 123 -9.82 3.51 -26.50
CA LYS A 123 -9.19 4.73 -25.97
C LYS A 123 -10.28 5.79 -25.86
N ILE A 124 -10.48 6.34 -24.68
CA ILE A 124 -11.39 7.44 -24.45
C ILE A 124 -10.52 8.70 -24.41
N GLU A 125 -10.72 9.60 -25.37
CA GLU A 125 -10.01 10.89 -25.37
C GLU A 125 -10.65 11.80 -24.30
N ASN A 126 -9.84 12.22 -23.33
CA ASN A 126 -10.20 13.28 -22.41
C ASN A 126 -9.34 14.51 -22.69
N THR A 127 -9.90 15.68 -22.43
CA THR A 127 -9.30 17.01 -22.58
C THR A 127 -8.16 17.31 -21.57
N GLY A 128 -7.39 16.30 -21.15
CA GLY A 128 -6.28 16.40 -20.20
C GLY A 128 -5.11 15.51 -20.61
N GLU A 129 -3.97 15.68 -19.96
CA GLU A 129 -2.70 15.00 -20.26
C GLU A 129 -2.73 13.45 -20.11
N THR A 130 -3.79 12.86 -19.56
CA THR A 130 -3.89 11.42 -19.33
C THR A 130 -4.86 10.74 -20.28
N ILE A 131 -4.34 9.74 -21.00
CA ILE A 131 -5.14 8.91 -21.89
C ILE A 131 -5.95 7.90 -21.07
N ARG A 132 -7.26 8.06 -21.07
CA ARG A 132 -8.19 7.09 -20.47
C ARG A 132 -8.38 5.91 -21.38
N LYS A 133 -8.24 4.69 -20.85
CA LYS A 133 -8.42 3.42 -21.56
C LYS A 133 -9.49 2.62 -20.86
N GLN A 134 -10.38 2.02 -21.65
CA GLN A 134 -11.47 1.19 -21.16
C GLN A 134 -11.43 -0.18 -21.82
N ILE A 135 -11.66 -1.20 -21.01
CA ILE A 135 -11.88 -2.58 -21.45
C ILE A 135 -13.31 -2.94 -21.15
N LYS A 136 -14.05 -3.33 -22.18
CA LYS A 136 -15.39 -3.89 -22.06
C LYS A 136 -15.35 -5.38 -22.38
N ILE A 137 -15.67 -6.21 -21.40
CA ILE A 137 -15.73 -7.67 -21.53
C ILE A 137 -17.20 -8.06 -21.60
N THR A 138 -17.60 -8.82 -22.61
CA THR A 138 -18.99 -9.20 -22.83
C THR A 138 -19.09 -10.72 -23.00
N THR A 139 -20.19 -11.31 -22.54
CA THR A 139 -20.50 -12.73 -22.72
C THR A 139 -22.00 -12.93 -22.89
N TYR A 140 -22.41 -14.06 -23.45
CA TYR A 140 -23.83 -14.44 -23.57
C TYR A 140 -24.42 -14.82 -22.20
N GLY A 141 -25.66 -14.39 -21.97
CA GLY A 141 -26.42 -14.65 -20.76
C GLY A 141 -26.75 -13.40 -19.97
N ARG A 142 -27.65 -13.53 -18.98
CA ARG A 142 -28.13 -12.43 -18.14
C ARG A 142 -27.56 -12.46 -16.72
N SER A 143 -26.84 -13.52 -16.38
CA SER A 143 -26.30 -13.68 -15.02
C SER A 143 -24.97 -12.93 -14.86
N HIS A 144 -24.88 -12.08 -13.84
CA HIS A 144 -23.64 -11.41 -13.47
C HIS A 144 -22.62 -12.35 -12.78
N ASN A 145 -23.09 -13.50 -12.26
CA ASN A 145 -22.23 -14.45 -11.53
C ASN A 145 -21.05 -14.95 -12.35
N VAL A 146 -21.20 -14.98 -13.69
CA VAL A 146 -20.12 -15.40 -14.59
C VAL A 146 -18.92 -14.45 -14.57
N PHE A 147 -19.14 -13.20 -14.18
CA PHE A 147 -18.06 -12.23 -14.01
C PHE A 147 -17.42 -12.31 -12.63
N HIS A 148 -18.10 -12.80 -11.60
CA HIS A 148 -17.47 -13.06 -10.30
C HIS A 148 -16.36 -14.09 -10.45
N ASP A 149 -16.63 -15.20 -11.11
CA ASP A 149 -15.63 -16.23 -11.39
C ASP A 149 -14.43 -15.69 -12.19
N LEU A 150 -14.72 -14.84 -13.20
CA LEU A 150 -13.66 -14.25 -14.02
C LEU A 150 -12.85 -13.23 -13.23
N VAL A 151 -13.51 -12.37 -12.44
CA VAL A 151 -12.84 -11.36 -11.60
C VAL A 151 -11.99 -12.04 -10.53
N ASP A 152 -12.49 -13.12 -9.91
CA ASP A 152 -11.73 -13.87 -8.91
C ASP A 152 -10.45 -14.48 -9.49
N GLU A 153 -10.43 -14.80 -10.79
CA GLU A 153 -9.24 -15.35 -11.45
C GLU A 153 -8.15 -14.29 -11.70
N PHE A 154 -8.52 -13.09 -12.10
CA PHE A 154 -7.54 -12.02 -12.35
C PHE A 154 -7.46 -10.99 -11.23
N LYS A 155 -8.39 -11.01 -10.31
CA LYS A 155 -8.28 -10.22 -9.09
C LYS A 155 -6.84 -10.42 -8.56
N PRO A 156 -6.12 -9.37 -8.23
CA PRO A 156 -4.82 -9.55 -7.64
C PRO A 156 -5.02 -10.42 -6.40
N VAL A 157 -4.90 -11.73 -6.62
CA VAL A 157 -4.65 -12.63 -5.51
C VAL A 157 -3.45 -11.97 -4.87
N ASN A 158 -3.48 -11.75 -3.58
CA ASN A 158 -2.28 -11.53 -2.81
C ASN A 158 -1.34 -12.70 -3.14
N LYS A 159 -0.69 -12.60 -4.28
CA LYS A 159 -0.03 -13.68 -5.03
C LYS A 159 1.34 -13.94 -4.53
N THR A 160 1.55 -13.80 -3.36
CA THR A 160 2.51 -14.65 -2.69
C THR A 160 2.08 -14.61 -1.24
N ALA A 161 1.65 -15.74 -0.72
CA ALA A 161 1.57 -15.95 0.71
C ALA A 161 2.84 -15.43 1.43
N ASP A 162 3.84 -15.01 0.65
CA ASP A 162 5.22 -14.72 1.03
C ASP A 162 5.66 -13.26 0.84
N THR A 163 4.82 -12.33 0.35
CA THR A 163 5.16 -10.91 0.21
C THR A 163 4.19 -9.99 0.91
N ILE A 164 4.71 -8.83 1.36
CA ILE A 164 3.95 -7.67 1.81
C ILE A 164 4.32 -6.47 0.96
N TYR A 165 3.53 -5.41 1.03
CA TYR A 165 3.75 -4.20 0.27
C TYR A 165 4.12 -3.03 1.15
N ILE A 166 5.14 -2.29 0.70
CA ILE A 166 5.50 -1.00 1.27
C ILE A 166 5.11 0.08 0.27
N HIS A 167 4.31 1.03 0.72
CA HIS A 167 3.88 2.17 -0.06
C HIS A 167 4.60 3.42 0.43
N ASN A 168 5.19 4.18 -0.49
CA ASN A 168 5.80 5.47 -0.19
C ASN A 168 4.93 6.59 -0.77
N TRP A 169 4.80 7.68 -0.03
CA TRP A 169 4.05 8.85 -0.48
C TRP A 169 4.90 9.70 -1.42
N ASP A 170 4.38 10.05 -2.59
CA ASP A 170 5.07 10.85 -3.62
C ASP A 170 4.69 12.34 -3.61
N GLY A 171 3.87 12.76 -2.65
CA GLY A 171 3.32 14.12 -2.55
C GLY A 171 1.89 14.24 -3.06
N LYS A 172 1.38 13.28 -3.85
CA LYS A 172 0.02 13.26 -4.41
C LYS A 172 -0.74 11.99 -4.07
N GLY A 173 -0.06 10.86 -3.96
CA GLY A 173 -0.65 9.55 -3.74
C GLY A 173 0.34 8.50 -3.24
N TRP A 174 -0.17 7.28 -3.08
CA TRP A 174 0.58 6.10 -2.68
C TRP A 174 0.99 5.27 -3.90
N GLU A 175 1.68 5.87 -4.87
CA GLU A 175 1.96 5.25 -6.16
C GLU A 175 3.19 4.35 -6.16
N ASN A 176 4.18 4.65 -5.31
CA ASN A 176 5.42 3.88 -5.22
C ASN A 176 5.25 2.65 -4.33
N ARG A 177 4.86 1.54 -4.94
CA ARG A 177 4.69 0.26 -4.26
C ARG A 177 5.93 -0.60 -4.41
N VAL A 178 6.56 -0.93 -3.30
CA VAL A 178 7.68 -1.86 -3.24
C VAL A 178 7.20 -3.19 -2.69
N GLU A 179 7.49 -4.28 -3.40
CA GLU A 179 7.22 -5.63 -2.95
C GLU A 179 8.37 -6.12 -2.06
N LEU A 180 8.05 -6.60 -0.87
CA LEU A 180 9.01 -7.10 0.09
C LEU A 180 8.66 -8.52 0.51
N HIS A 181 9.62 -9.44 0.47
CA HIS A 181 9.43 -10.77 1.03
C HIS A 181 9.10 -10.70 2.51
N LYS A 182 8.14 -11.52 2.94
CA LYS A 182 7.74 -11.60 4.35
C LYS A 182 8.93 -11.97 5.22
N ARG A 183 9.10 -11.22 6.27
CA ARG A 183 10.08 -11.48 7.31
C ARG A 183 9.40 -12.16 8.49
N PRO A 184 9.76 -13.41 8.83
CA PRO A 184 9.19 -14.07 10.01
C PRO A 184 9.49 -13.27 11.29
N LEU A 185 8.52 -13.16 12.17
CA LEU A 185 8.71 -12.46 13.46
C LEU A 185 9.79 -13.14 14.32
N SER A 186 10.00 -14.45 14.15
CA SER A 186 11.09 -15.21 14.78
C SER A 186 12.48 -14.77 14.32
N SER A 187 12.61 -14.21 13.11
CA SER A 187 13.91 -13.74 12.58
C SER A 187 14.37 -12.43 13.20
N VAL A 188 13.52 -11.74 13.93
CA VAL A 188 13.84 -10.51 14.64
C VAL A 188 14.09 -10.87 16.09
N VAL A 189 15.36 -10.88 16.48
CA VAL A 189 15.77 -11.11 17.85
C VAL A 189 15.72 -9.79 18.61
N LEU A 190 14.91 -9.76 19.63
CA LEU A 190 14.69 -8.62 20.53
C LEU A 190 14.36 -9.18 21.92
N ASN A 191 14.41 -8.30 22.91
CA ASN A 191 13.94 -8.64 24.24
C ASN A 191 12.52 -9.23 24.18
N LYS A 192 12.34 -10.42 24.77
CA LYS A 192 11.07 -11.19 24.70
C LYS A 192 9.89 -10.39 25.24
N THR A 193 10.11 -9.59 26.28
CA THR A 193 9.06 -8.75 26.87
C THR A 193 8.58 -7.69 25.88
N VAL A 194 9.48 -7.02 25.18
CA VAL A 194 9.14 -6.01 24.15
C VAL A 194 8.34 -6.66 23.02
N LYS A 195 8.81 -7.81 22.53
CA LYS A 195 8.15 -8.56 21.45
C LYS A 195 6.74 -9.01 21.85
N ASN A 196 6.60 -9.56 23.05
CA ASN A 196 5.30 -10.02 23.57
C ASN A 196 4.34 -8.84 23.81
N ASN A 197 4.84 -7.73 24.34
CA ASN A 197 3.99 -6.57 24.63
C ASN A 197 3.42 -5.95 23.35
N VAL A 198 4.22 -5.83 22.28
CA VAL A 198 3.72 -5.28 21.02
C VAL A 198 2.74 -6.23 20.33
N THR A 199 3.01 -7.53 20.32
CA THR A 199 2.08 -8.52 19.74
C THR A 199 0.77 -8.58 20.51
N ALA A 200 0.82 -8.64 21.84
CA ALA A 200 -0.37 -8.64 22.69
C ALA A 200 -1.23 -7.37 22.51
N ALA A 201 -0.59 -6.21 22.37
CA ALA A 201 -1.31 -4.96 22.11
C ALA A 201 -2.04 -4.96 20.75
N ILE A 202 -1.37 -5.46 19.70
CA ILE A 202 -1.98 -5.57 18.35
C ILE A 202 -3.09 -6.63 18.33
N GLU A 203 -2.87 -7.79 18.94
CA GLU A 203 -3.88 -8.85 19.02
C GLU A 203 -5.12 -8.38 19.78
N LYS A 204 -4.92 -7.71 20.91
CA LYS A 204 -6.01 -7.11 21.67
C LYS A 204 -6.77 -6.09 20.83
N PHE A 205 -6.08 -5.20 20.15
CA PHE A 205 -6.70 -4.23 19.25
C PHE A 205 -7.58 -4.90 18.19
N TYR A 206 -7.11 -5.96 17.55
CA TYR A 206 -7.90 -6.68 16.56
C TYR A 206 -9.10 -7.43 17.17
N ALA A 207 -8.93 -8.00 18.36
CA ALA A 207 -10.00 -8.71 19.07
C ALA A 207 -11.13 -7.77 19.53
N ASP A 208 -10.79 -6.56 19.95
CA ASP A 208 -11.71 -5.61 20.59
C ASP A 208 -12.47 -4.72 19.59
N LYS A 209 -12.41 -4.99 18.27
CA LYS A 209 -13.03 -4.14 17.23
C LYS A 209 -14.50 -3.80 17.53
N GLN A 210 -15.28 -4.79 17.92
CA GLN A 210 -16.70 -4.60 18.23
C GLN A 210 -16.88 -3.70 19.45
N TRP A 211 -16.08 -3.89 20.49
CA TRP A 211 -16.09 -3.10 21.70
C TRP A 211 -15.85 -1.61 21.43
N TYR A 212 -14.86 -1.27 20.56
CA TYR A 212 -14.62 0.12 20.15
C TYR A 212 -15.85 0.73 19.49
N THR A 213 -16.52 -0.02 18.61
CA THR A 213 -17.73 0.43 17.91
C THR A 213 -18.90 0.66 18.89
N GLU A 214 -19.12 -0.27 19.81
CA GLU A 214 -20.22 -0.19 20.80
C GLU A 214 -20.05 0.97 21.79
N ASN A 215 -18.79 1.33 22.09
CA ASN A 215 -18.48 2.42 23.02
C ASN A 215 -18.26 3.78 22.32
N GLY A 216 -18.38 3.84 20.99
CA GLY A 216 -18.17 5.08 20.22
C GLY A 216 -16.74 5.62 20.27
N ILE A 217 -15.76 4.74 20.51
CA ILE A 217 -14.34 5.08 20.56
C ILE A 217 -13.72 4.88 19.18
N PRO A 218 -12.88 5.81 18.68
CA PRO A 218 -12.18 5.63 17.40
C PRO A 218 -11.34 4.34 17.39
N TYR A 219 -11.60 3.48 16.41
CA TYR A 219 -10.89 2.20 16.28
C TYR A 219 -9.54 2.40 15.61
N LYS A 220 -8.55 2.76 16.39
CA LYS A 220 -7.15 3.02 16.00
C LYS A 220 -6.22 2.63 17.14
N LEU A 221 -4.94 2.39 16.80
CA LEU A 221 -3.89 2.08 17.77
C LEU A 221 -2.63 2.86 17.43
N GLY A 222 -2.13 3.65 18.37
CA GLY A 222 -0.86 4.36 18.28
C GLY A 222 0.25 3.63 19.03
N ILE A 223 1.35 3.30 18.36
CA ILE A 223 2.52 2.63 18.93
C ILE A 223 3.74 3.51 18.72
N LEU A 224 4.49 3.78 19.77
CA LEU A 224 5.79 4.43 19.71
C LEU A 224 6.89 3.42 20.03
N LEU A 225 7.79 3.22 19.08
CA LEU A 225 9.01 2.43 19.25
C LEU A 225 10.19 3.41 19.42
N HIS A 226 10.83 3.39 20.57
CA HIS A 226 11.97 4.27 20.85
C HIS A 226 13.20 3.48 21.27
N GLY A 227 14.37 4.08 21.14
CA GLY A 227 15.65 3.47 21.49
C GLY A 227 16.75 3.84 20.52
N ASN A 228 17.97 3.50 20.86
CA ASN A 228 19.16 3.87 20.10
C ASN A 228 19.08 3.46 18.62
N PRO A 229 19.79 4.16 17.71
CA PRO A 229 19.89 3.73 16.33
C PRO A 229 20.45 2.31 16.23
N GLY A 230 19.98 1.55 15.24
CA GLY A 230 20.44 0.18 15.02
C GLY A 230 19.81 -0.90 15.90
N CYS A 231 18.90 -0.56 16.84
CA CYS A 231 18.24 -1.54 17.73
C CYS A 231 17.08 -2.32 17.07
N GLY A 232 16.84 -2.15 15.77
CA GLY A 232 15.87 -2.98 15.03
C GLY A 232 14.45 -2.45 14.97
N LYS A 233 14.16 -1.17 15.28
CA LYS A 233 12.80 -0.56 15.22
C LYS A 233 12.08 -0.82 13.90
N THR A 234 12.65 -0.40 12.77
CA THR A 234 12.06 -0.63 11.43
C THR A 234 11.99 -2.13 11.08
N SER A 235 12.97 -2.93 11.54
CA SER A 235 12.95 -4.38 11.35
C SER A 235 11.77 -5.05 12.06
N LEU A 236 11.44 -4.61 13.26
CA LEU A 236 10.28 -5.07 14.01
C LEU A 236 8.97 -4.72 13.27
N VAL A 237 8.84 -3.48 12.77
CA VAL A 237 7.65 -3.07 12.01
C VAL A 237 7.44 -3.95 10.78
N LYS A 238 8.51 -4.19 10.00
CA LYS A 238 8.44 -5.08 8.82
C LYS A 238 8.05 -6.52 9.19
N ALA A 239 8.56 -7.02 10.31
CA ALA A 239 8.21 -8.37 10.78
C ALA A 239 6.78 -8.46 11.31
N LEU A 240 6.28 -7.44 12.03
CA LEU A 240 4.90 -7.35 12.46
C LEU A 240 3.94 -7.27 11.27
N ALA A 241 4.23 -6.42 10.29
CA ALA A 241 3.44 -6.32 9.07
C ALA A 241 3.39 -7.65 8.31
N SER A 242 4.51 -8.36 8.24
CA SER A 242 4.60 -9.70 7.66
C SER A 242 3.75 -10.72 8.44
N HIS A 243 3.82 -10.68 9.77
CA HIS A 243 3.09 -11.61 10.65
C HIS A 243 1.57 -11.43 10.53
N TYR A 244 1.10 -10.18 10.52
CA TYR A 244 -0.32 -9.87 10.40
C TYR A 244 -0.80 -9.73 8.94
N ASN A 245 0.06 -9.97 7.96
CA ASN A 245 -0.23 -9.86 6.53
C ASN A 245 -0.83 -8.49 6.14
N ARG A 246 -0.17 -7.42 6.55
CA ARG A 246 -0.59 -6.03 6.34
C ARG A 246 0.43 -5.26 5.53
N SER A 247 -0.05 -4.35 4.69
CA SER A 247 0.80 -3.39 3.98
C SER A 247 1.34 -2.33 4.93
N ILE A 248 2.48 -1.76 4.59
CA ILE A 248 3.10 -0.64 5.32
C ILE A 248 3.01 0.61 4.45
N TYR A 249 2.51 1.70 5.01
CA TYR A 249 2.44 3.03 4.40
C TYR A 249 3.45 3.93 5.09
N VAL A 250 4.56 4.24 4.42
CA VAL A 250 5.67 5.00 4.99
C VAL A 250 5.49 6.48 4.75
N ILE A 251 5.47 7.24 5.83
CA ILE A 251 5.36 8.70 5.83
C ILE A 251 6.70 9.31 6.24
N ASN A 252 7.29 10.10 5.33
CA ASN A 252 8.40 10.98 5.65
C ASN A 252 7.86 12.32 6.15
N ILE A 253 7.77 12.47 7.45
CA ILE A 253 7.17 13.65 8.10
C ILE A 253 7.87 14.97 7.75
N ASN A 254 9.17 14.95 7.41
CA ASN A 254 9.94 16.14 7.07
C ASN A 254 9.61 16.70 5.66
N ALA A 255 9.00 15.87 4.81
CA ALA A 255 8.59 16.25 3.45
C ALA A 255 7.09 16.57 3.35
N MET A 256 6.39 16.74 4.47
CA MET A 256 4.95 16.92 4.53
C MET A 256 4.55 18.34 4.96
N SER A 257 3.39 18.80 4.49
CA SER A 257 2.60 19.87 5.08
C SER A 257 1.42 19.29 5.86
N ASP A 258 0.70 20.12 6.62
CA ASP A 258 -0.50 19.69 7.36
C ASP A 258 -1.50 18.99 6.44
N ARG A 259 -1.79 19.59 5.29
CA ARG A 259 -2.73 19.08 4.27
C ARG A 259 -2.25 17.78 3.62
N THR A 260 -0.95 17.69 3.29
CA THR A 260 -0.41 16.47 2.65
C THR A 260 -0.35 15.31 3.63
N LEU A 261 -0.07 15.55 4.91
CA LEU A 261 -0.08 14.53 5.95
C LEU A 261 -1.50 13.98 6.16
N GLU A 262 -2.51 14.84 6.28
CA GLU A 262 -3.91 14.42 6.39
C GLU A 262 -4.35 13.64 5.15
N SER A 263 -4.01 14.10 3.95
CA SER A 263 -4.31 13.40 2.69
C SER A 263 -3.62 12.03 2.62
N ALA A 264 -2.36 11.92 3.04
CA ALA A 264 -1.63 10.66 3.05
C ALA A 264 -2.29 9.64 3.97
N ILE A 265 -2.62 10.05 5.20
CA ILE A 265 -3.28 9.17 6.16
C ILE A 265 -4.66 8.75 5.67
N SER A 266 -5.48 9.68 5.18
CA SER A 266 -6.85 9.40 4.73
C SER A 266 -6.92 8.49 3.49
N LYS A 267 -5.89 8.51 2.64
CA LYS A 267 -5.78 7.67 1.44
C LYS A 267 -5.09 6.33 1.68
N SER A 268 -4.62 6.06 2.90
CA SER A 268 -4.06 4.74 3.24
C SER A 268 -5.15 3.67 3.27
N GLU A 269 -4.78 2.43 2.96
CA GLU A 269 -5.68 1.29 3.03
C GLU A 269 -6.08 1.00 4.50
N LYS A 270 -7.36 0.73 4.74
CA LYS A 270 -7.85 0.38 6.07
C LYS A 270 -7.22 -0.92 6.58
N GLY A 271 -6.88 -0.95 7.85
CA GLY A 271 -6.24 -2.09 8.48
C GLY A 271 -4.76 -2.23 8.15
N SER A 272 -4.15 -1.23 7.54
CA SER A 272 -2.71 -1.18 7.26
C SER A 272 -1.90 -0.63 8.43
N PHE A 273 -0.59 -0.77 8.33
CA PHE A 273 0.36 -0.12 9.22
C PHE A 273 0.83 1.19 8.61
N ILE A 274 0.64 2.29 9.31
CA ILE A 274 1.17 3.61 8.93
C ILE A 274 2.46 3.80 9.73
N LEU A 275 3.59 3.87 9.04
CA LEU A 275 4.91 4.03 9.64
C LEU A 275 5.40 5.46 9.46
N ILE A 276 5.71 6.12 10.57
CA ILE A 276 6.37 7.42 10.59
C ILE A 276 7.75 7.20 11.18
N GLU A 277 8.78 7.22 10.33
CA GLU A 277 10.16 7.01 10.75
C GLU A 277 10.80 8.31 11.24
N ASP A 278 11.76 8.18 12.18
CA ASP A 278 12.56 9.27 12.75
C ASP A 278 11.72 10.49 13.14
N PHE A 279 10.67 10.22 13.91
CA PHE A 279 9.66 11.21 14.30
C PHE A 279 10.28 12.43 15.01
N ASP A 280 11.38 12.22 15.76
CA ASP A 280 12.18 13.25 16.43
C ASP A 280 13.00 14.14 15.48
N SER A 281 13.11 13.79 14.21
CA SER A 281 13.80 14.61 13.21
C SER A 281 13.00 15.85 12.77
N SER A 282 11.68 15.81 12.97
CA SER A 282 10.80 16.90 12.55
C SER A 282 10.67 18.00 13.61
N LYS A 283 10.96 19.23 13.21
CA LYS A 283 10.77 20.41 14.06
C LYS A 283 9.33 20.63 14.52
N ALA A 284 8.36 20.09 13.78
CA ALA A 284 6.95 20.19 14.12
C ALA A 284 6.57 19.46 15.41
N VAL A 285 7.26 18.35 15.72
CA VAL A 285 6.92 17.45 16.83
C VAL A 285 7.92 17.50 17.99
N THR A 286 9.04 18.18 17.80
CA THR A 286 10.04 18.37 18.87
C THR A 286 9.58 19.40 19.88
N LYS A 287 9.96 19.22 21.16
CA LYS A 287 9.72 20.19 22.21
C LYS A 287 10.20 21.56 21.75
N ARG A 288 9.33 22.54 21.82
CA ARG A 288 9.73 23.92 21.63
C ARG A 288 10.75 24.23 22.73
N GLN A 289 12.02 24.34 22.36
CA GLN A 289 12.97 25.00 23.24
C GLN A 289 12.38 26.39 23.49
N ARG A 290 11.91 26.64 24.71
CA ARG A 290 11.54 28.00 25.10
C ARG A 290 12.73 28.84 24.73
N VAL A 291 12.46 29.87 23.91
CA VAL A 291 13.44 30.92 23.57
C VAL A 291 13.75 31.67 24.86
N GLN A 292 14.43 31.01 25.76
CA GLN A 292 14.95 31.60 26.99
C GLN A 292 16.44 31.97 26.84
N GLU A 293 17.11 31.37 25.81
CA GLU A 293 18.48 31.70 25.48
C GLU A 293 18.65 32.95 24.60
N SER A 294 17.59 33.47 24.01
CA SER A 294 17.68 34.71 23.23
C SER A 294 17.41 35.98 24.03
N VAL A 295 16.95 35.87 25.29
CA VAL A 295 16.73 37.02 26.16
C VAL A 295 18.00 37.40 26.92
N ASP A 296 18.92 36.46 27.17
CA ASP A 296 20.17 36.72 27.89
C ASP A 296 21.30 37.32 27.01
N LYS A 297 21.11 37.37 25.68
CA LYS A 297 22.04 38.01 24.73
C LYS A 297 21.63 39.37 24.23
N ALA A 298 20.44 39.88 24.59
CA ALA A 298 19.93 41.17 24.19
C ALA A 298 19.73 42.12 25.37
N ASN A 299 20.67 42.11 26.32
CA ASN A 299 20.79 43.23 27.28
C ASN A 299 21.57 44.39 26.65
N GLY A 300 20.94 45.01 25.69
CA GLY A 300 21.33 46.27 25.11
C GLY A 300 20.08 46.87 24.45
N GLU A 301 19.41 47.69 25.24
CA GLU A 301 18.41 48.70 24.84
C GLU A 301 17.73 48.56 23.51
N GLU A 302 16.43 48.09 23.49
CA GLU A 302 15.34 48.80 22.84
C GLU A 302 14.02 48.14 23.24
N LYS A 303 13.11 48.96 23.77
CA LYS A 303 11.74 48.64 24.08
C LYS A 303 11.00 48.34 22.79
N SER A 304 10.58 47.10 22.58
CA SER A 304 9.64 46.74 21.52
C SER A 304 8.40 46.05 22.10
N ASP A 305 7.29 46.60 21.66
CA ASP A 305 5.88 46.35 21.86
C ASP A 305 5.51 44.84 21.92
N PRO A 306 4.69 44.33 22.87
CA PRO A 306 4.35 42.91 23.01
C PRO A 306 3.32 42.36 22.02
N GLY A 307 3.30 42.88 20.78
CA GLY A 307 2.31 42.52 19.77
C GLY A 307 2.86 42.11 18.40
N LYS A 308 4.17 42.19 18.17
CA LYS A 308 4.73 41.89 16.86
C LYS A 308 5.22 40.45 16.77
N GLN A 309 4.40 39.59 16.18
CA GLN A 309 4.90 38.36 15.55
C GLN A 309 5.94 38.76 14.51
N VAL A 310 7.18 38.29 14.66
CA VAL A 310 8.21 38.42 13.63
C VAL A 310 7.80 37.47 12.51
N ILE A 311 7.10 37.99 11.52
CA ILE A 311 6.91 37.36 10.23
C ILE A 311 8.26 37.46 9.52
N ILE A 312 8.98 36.38 9.43
CA ILE A 312 10.11 36.28 8.52
C ILE A 312 9.48 36.16 7.11
N ASP A 313 9.42 37.28 6.41
CA ASP A 313 9.07 37.31 5.00
C ASP A 313 10.09 36.45 4.22
N ASN A 314 9.63 35.30 3.77
CA ASN A 314 10.37 34.44 2.88
C ASN A 314 9.86 34.74 1.45
N PRO A 315 10.65 35.35 0.55
CA PRO A 315 10.16 35.86 -0.75
C PRO A 315 9.94 34.75 -1.80
N MET A 316 9.93 33.51 -1.42
CA MET A 316 9.58 32.36 -2.29
C MET A 316 8.44 31.58 -1.66
N GLY A 317 7.23 31.78 -2.19
CA GLY A 317 6.00 30.99 -2.07
C GLY A 317 5.80 30.29 -0.72
N GLU A 318 4.66 30.55 -0.08
CA GLU A 318 4.19 29.84 1.12
C GLU A 318 4.26 28.32 0.92
N TYR A 319 5.41 27.73 1.26
CA TYR A 319 5.42 26.32 1.56
C TYR A 319 4.70 26.16 2.90
N GLU A 320 3.45 25.68 2.86
CA GLU A 320 2.72 25.26 4.05
C GLU A 320 3.61 24.26 4.81
N MET A 321 4.27 24.71 5.86
CA MET A 321 5.11 23.86 6.69
C MET A 321 4.23 22.99 7.60
N LEU A 322 4.70 21.80 7.92
CA LEU A 322 4.04 20.95 8.88
C LEU A 322 4.05 21.60 10.27
N SER A 323 2.89 21.68 10.91
CA SER A 323 2.69 22.20 12.25
C SER A 323 2.45 21.09 13.28
N LEU A 324 2.75 21.35 14.57
CA LEU A 324 2.38 20.42 15.64
C LEU A 324 0.87 20.16 15.63
N THR A 325 0.06 21.20 15.43
CA THR A 325 -1.41 21.07 15.38
C THR A 325 -1.84 20.19 14.22
N GLY A 326 -1.22 20.32 13.04
CA GLY A 326 -1.49 19.46 11.88
C GLY A 326 -1.16 18.01 12.17
N VAL A 327 -0.01 17.73 12.79
CA VAL A 327 0.35 16.36 13.22
C VAL A 327 -0.64 15.79 14.23
N LEU A 328 -1.00 16.58 15.26
CA LEU A 328 -1.96 16.13 16.27
C LEU A 328 -3.32 15.84 15.66
N ASN A 329 -3.80 16.70 14.75
CA ASN A 329 -5.07 16.50 14.04
C ASN A 329 -5.01 15.27 13.11
N ALA A 330 -3.91 15.04 12.44
CA ALA A 330 -3.72 13.89 11.56
C ALA A 330 -3.72 12.56 12.34
N ILE A 331 -3.11 12.53 13.53
CA ILE A 331 -3.08 11.35 14.39
C ILE A 331 -4.40 11.16 15.15
N ASP A 332 -5.08 12.25 15.53
CA ASP A 332 -6.27 12.22 16.40
C ASP A 332 -7.59 12.45 15.65
N GLY A 333 -7.51 12.80 14.38
CA GLY A 333 -8.66 13.13 13.54
C GLY A 333 -9.68 11.99 13.43
N VAL A 334 -10.95 12.35 13.55
CA VAL A 334 -12.10 11.42 13.61
C VAL A 334 -12.26 10.60 12.31
N SER A 335 -11.77 11.10 11.19
CA SER A 335 -12.01 10.51 9.86
C SER A 335 -10.84 9.74 9.25
N SER A 336 -9.62 9.95 9.74
CA SER A 336 -8.42 9.58 8.99
C SER A 336 -7.80 8.22 9.34
N LEU A 337 -8.04 7.71 10.55
CA LEU A 337 -7.28 6.56 11.08
C LEU A 337 -8.12 5.34 11.43
N HIS A 338 -9.37 5.30 10.98
CA HIS A 338 -10.25 4.19 11.31
C HIS A 338 -9.69 2.86 10.80
N GLU A 339 -9.48 1.91 11.70
CA GLU A 339 -8.93 0.56 11.48
C GLU A 339 -7.40 0.49 11.29
N ASN A 340 -6.67 1.59 11.30
CA ASN A 340 -5.22 1.58 11.08
C ASN A 340 -4.42 1.56 12.39
N ILE A 341 -3.21 1.01 12.30
CA ILE A 341 -2.21 1.06 13.35
C ILE A 341 -1.13 2.05 12.94
N ILE A 342 -0.95 3.12 13.71
CA ILE A 342 0.16 4.05 13.52
C ILE A 342 1.34 3.57 14.34
N ILE A 343 2.49 3.43 13.68
CA ILE A 343 3.76 3.13 14.34
C ILE A 343 4.70 4.30 14.10
N MET A 344 5.09 4.94 15.18
CA MET A 344 6.07 6.01 15.19
C MET A 344 7.41 5.45 15.68
N THR A 345 8.51 5.80 15.04
CA THR A 345 9.85 5.45 15.51
C THR A 345 10.62 6.70 15.87
N THR A 346 11.39 6.65 16.97
CA THR A 346 12.26 7.73 17.40
C THR A 346 13.53 7.18 18.03
N ASN A 347 14.61 7.93 17.90
CA ASN A 347 15.85 7.64 18.62
C ASN A 347 15.87 8.28 20.01
N ASP A 348 15.12 9.37 20.19
CA ASP A 348 15.10 10.14 21.43
C ASP A 348 13.66 10.57 21.77
N VAL A 349 13.05 9.85 22.70
CA VAL A 349 11.66 10.13 23.14
C VAL A 349 11.56 11.45 23.91
N ASP A 350 12.66 11.89 24.53
CA ASP A 350 12.68 13.12 25.32
C ASP A 350 12.59 14.38 24.46
N LYS A 351 12.91 14.30 23.19
CA LYS A 351 12.72 15.38 22.21
C LYS A 351 11.28 15.58 21.78
N ILE A 352 10.44 14.57 21.91
CA ILE A 352 9.06 14.62 21.41
C ILE A 352 8.18 15.47 22.33
N ASP A 353 7.32 16.29 21.73
CA ASP A 353 6.36 17.10 22.46
C ASP A 353 5.40 16.20 23.26
N PRO A 354 5.18 16.48 24.55
CA PRO A 354 4.30 15.67 25.40
C PRO A 354 2.86 15.54 24.88
N ALA A 355 2.40 16.47 24.04
CA ALA A 355 1.06 16.40 23.45
C ALA A 355 0.92 15.19 22.50
N VAL A 356 1.98 14.81 21.79
CA VAL A 356 1.98 13.61 20.93
C VAL A 356 1.93 12.33 21.76
N LEU A 357 2.56 12.35 22.91
CA LEU A 357 2.69 11.17 23.79
C LEU A 357 1.42 10.88 24.62
N ARG A 358 0.32 11.61 24.44
CA ARG A 358 -0.92 11.35 25.18
C ARG A 358 -1.62 10.10 24.70
N SER A 359 -2.36 9.43 25.60
CA SER A 359 -3.26 8.32 25.27
C SER A 359 -4.28 8.75 24.21
N GLY A 360 -4.64 7.85 23.31
CA GLY A 360 -5.43 8.12 22.11
C GLY A 360 -4.60 8.57 20.89
N ARG A 361 -3.31 8.88 21.09
CA ARG A 361 -2.32 9.18 20.05
C ARG A 361 -1.15 8.20 20.09
N CYS A 362 -0.67 7.94 21.29
CA CYS A 362 0.42 7.01 21.59
C CYS A 362 -0.03 6.12 22.76
N ASP A 363 -0.71 5.02 22.42
CA ASP A 363 -1.33 4.11 23.39
C ASP A 363 -0.30 3.14 23.98
N VAL A 364 0.67 2.76 23.17
CA VAL A 364 1.73 1.80 23.54
C VAL A 364 3.09 2.44 23.30
N ARG A 365 3.95 2.42 24.32
CA ARG A 365 5.35 2.91 24.24
C ARG A 365 6.27 1.79 24.58
N LEU A 366 7.21 1.51 23.72
CA LEU A 366 8.15 0.40 23.87
C LEU A 366 9.56 0.87 23.57
N GLU A 367 10.43 0.64 24.56
CA GLU A 367 11.85 0.83 24.40
C GLU A 367 12.49 -0.41 23.76
N LEU A 368 13.28 -0.19 22.73
CA LEU A 368 14.12 -1.22 22.12
C LEU A 368 15.57 -0.98 22.58
N PRO A 369 16.02 -1.67 23.63
CA PRO A 369 17.38 -1.55 24.11
C PRO A 369 18.36 -2.25 23.17
N TYR A 370 19.66 -2.11 23.46
CA TYR A 370 20.67 -2.97 22.87
C TYR A 370 20.42 -4.44 23.24
N LEU A 371 20.85 -5.34 22.35
CA LEU A 371 20.78 -6.77 22.60
C LEU A 371 21.71 -7.13 23.76
N THR A 372 21.21 -7.87 24.72
CA THR A 372 21.94 -8.38 25.87
C THR A 372 22.42 -9.81 25.61
N ASP A 373 23.19 -10.39 26.53
CA ASP A 373 23.77 -11.74 26.35
C ASP A 373 22.73 -12.80 25.94
N PRO A 374 21.51 -12.88 26.54
CA PRO A 374 20.51 -13.84 26.11
C PRO A 374 20.04 -13.68 24.67
N GLU A 375 19.78 -12.44 24.24
CA GLU A 375 19.34 -12.17 22.89
C GLU A 375 20.46 -12.40 21.85
N ILE A 376 21.70 -12.09 22.21
CA ILE A 376 22.88 -12.36 21.36
C ILE A 376 23.05 -13.86 21.18
N ARG A 377 22.91 -14.65 22.24
CA ARG A 377 22.93 -16.13 22.15
C ARG A 377 21.82 -16.66 21.28
N GLU A 378 20.60 -16.17 21.47
CA GLU A 378 19.45 -16.53 20.62
C GLU A 378 19.75 -16.24 19.15
N TYR A 379 20.29 -15.04 18.85
CA TYR A 379 20.66 -14.65 17.49
C TYR A 379 21.71 -15.59 16.88
N ILE A 380 22.77 -15.90 17.61
CA ILE A 380 23.84 -16.80 17.15
C ILE A 380 23.30 -18.20 16.93
N SER A 381 22.52 -18.73 17.86
CA SER A 381 21.93 -20.08 17.75
C SER A 381 20.99 -20.25 16.57
N ILE A 382 20.26 -19.18 16.17
CA ILE A 382 19.41 -19.19 14.96
C ILE A 382 20.27 -19.28 13.69
N LYS A 383 21.46 -18.65 13.71
CA LYS A 383 22.33 -18.54 12.52
C LYS A 383 23.36 -19.64 12.42
N PHE A 384 23.85 -20.07 13.55
CA PHE A 384 24.86 -21.11 13.72
C PHE A 384 24.38 -22.12 14.79
N PRO A 385 23.49 -23.06 14.44
CA PRO A 385 22.92 -24.01 15.40
C PRO A 385 23.96 -24.87 16.13
N ASP A 386 25.11 -25.12 15.48
CA ASP A 386 26.19 -25.97 16.00
C ASP A 386 27.25 -25.21 16.79
N ALA A 387 27.08 -23.87 16.96
CA ALA A 387 28.06 -23.07 17.69
C ALA A 387 27.98 -23.32 19.19
N ASN A 388 29.12 -23.68 19.79
CA ASN A 388 29.22 -23.77 21.24
C ASN A 388 29.43 -22.37 21.86
N LEU A 389 28.46 -21.93 22.65
CA LEU A 389 28.44 -20.60 23.26
C LEU A 389 28.69 -20.64 24.78
N ASP A 390 28.87 -21.81 25.39
CA ASP A 390 28.95 -21.97 26.86
C ASP A 390 30.13 -21.23 27.44
N ASP A 391 31.25 -21.19 26.72
CA ASP A 391 32.48 -20.53 27.12
C ASP A 391 32.48 -19.02 26.86
N TYR A 392 31.41 -18.45 26.30
CA TYR A 392 31.38 -17.04 25.95
C TYR A 392 30.47 -16.24 26.87
N THR A 393 30.82 -14.98 27.06
CA THR A 393 29.95 -13.91 27.60
C THR A 393 29.93 -12.76 26.64
N PHE A 394 28.77 -12.17 26.45
CA PHE A 394 28.58 -11.09 25.47
C PHE A 394 28.22 -9.78 26.16
N LYS A 395 28.81 -8.67 25.67
CA LYS A 395 28.42 -7.32 26.06
C LYS A 395 27.25 -6.85 25.17
N ASN A 396 26.49 -5.93 25.71
CA ASN A 396 25.38 -5.33 24.96
C ASN A 396 25.83 -4.72 23.63
N ILE A 397 25.10 -4.98 22.57
CA ILE A 397 25.43 -4.54 21.21
C ILE A 397 24.17 -4.11 20.45
N ALA A 398 24.31 -3.17 19.52
CA ALA A 398 23.26 -2.86 18.58
C ALA A 398 23.03 -4.02 17.60
N GLY A 399 21.76 -4.31 17.29
CA GLY A 399 21.42 -5.40 16.36
C GLY A 399 22.02 -5.23 14.96
N CYS A 400 22.22 -3.99 14.49
CA CYS A 400 22.85 -3.71 13.21
C CYS A 400 24.33 -4.11 13.18
N ASP A 401 25.08 -3.91 14.28
CA ASP A 401 26.49 -4.25 14.34
C ASP A 401 26.71 -5.77 14.41
N LEU A 402 25.81 -6.47 15.12
CA LEU A 402 25.79 -7.93 15.15
C LEU A 402 25.47 -8.49 13.75
N GLN A 403 24.51 -7.89 13.04
CA GLN A 403 24.18 -8.28 11.69
C GLN A 403 25.32 -8.00 10.69
N ALA A 404 26.01 -6.87 10.81
CA ALA A 404 27.16 -6.55 9.97
C ALA A 404 28.26 -7.61 10.13
N THR A 405 28.58 -7.97 11.38
CA THR A 405 29.57 -9.04 11.67
C THR A 405 29.12 -10.40 11.10
N LEU A 406 27.83 -10.70 11.13
CA LEU A 406 27.30 -11.93 10.51
C LEU A 406 27.49 -11.95 9.00
N ILE A 407 27.29 -10.83 8.31
CA ILE A 407 27.47 -10.75 6.86
C ILE A 407 28.93 -10.99 6.47
N GLU A 408 29.86 -10.47 7.25
CA GLU A 408 31.31 -10.66 7.05
C GLU A 408 31.74 -12.14 7.23
N HIS A 409 31.07 -12.89 8.15
CA HIS A 409 31.45 -14.26 8.54
C HIS A 409 30.29 -15.26 8.42
N LYS A 410 29.43 -15.12 7.40
CA LYS A 410 28.20 -15.89 7.23
C LYS A 410 28.39 -17.43 7.19
N ASP A 411 29.59 -17.88 6.75
CA ASP A 411 29.90 -19.30 6.53
C ASP A 411 30.74 -19.94 7.65
N SER A 412 31.11 -19.17 8.69
CA SER A 412 31.98 -19.67 9.78
C SER A 412 31.56 -19.10 11.14
N SER A 413 31.09 -19.99 12.01
CA SER A 413 30.78 -19.64 13.41
C SER A 413 32.03 -19.20 14.19
N ASP A 414 33.16 -19.86 13.96
CA ASP A 414 34.42 -19.52 14.63
C ASP A 414 34.95 -18.17 14.17
N GLY A 415 34.88 -17.88 12.87
CA GLY A 415 35.23 -16.58 12.33
C GLY A 415 34.36 -15.47 12.90
N PHE A 416 33.04 -15.71 13.00
CA PHE A 416 32.09 -14.79 13.60
C PHE A 416 32.41 -14.51 15.08
N LEU A 417 32.61 -15.55 15.90
CA LEU A 417 32.94 -15.42 17.31
C LEU A 417 34.28 -14.74 17.53
N SER A 418 35.30 -15.08 16.75
CA SER A 418 36.61 -14.44 16.81
C SER A 418 36.54 -12.93 16.48
N SER A 419 35.70 -12.57 15.47
CA SER A 419 35.48 -11.16 15.14
C SER A 419 34.76 -10.40 16.28
N LEU A 420 33.82 -11.03 16.97
CA LEU A 420 33.22 -10.44 18.17
C LEU A 420 34.18 -10.29 19.33
N GLU A 421 35.15 -11.22 19.50
CA GLU A 421 36.21 -11.09 20.48
C GLU A 421 37.12 -9.90 20.18
N VAL A 422 37.57 -9.77 18.92
CA VAL A 422 38.39 -8.64 18.45
C VAL A 422 37.69 -7.30 18.67
N LYS A 423 36.41 -7.24 18.43
CA LYS A 423 35.55 -6.06 18.68
C LYS A 423 35.30 -5.83 20.19
N GLY A 424 35.76 -6.73 21.07
CA GLY A 424 35.57 -6.66 22.50
C GLY A 424 34.13 -6.87 22.98
N ILE A 425 33.31 -7.47 22.14
CA ILE A 425 31.90 -7.79 22.38
C ILE A 425 31.77 -9.17 23.04
N ALA A 426 32.49 -10.16 22.52
CA ALA A 426 32.58 -11.48 23.12
C ALA A 426 33.81 -11.59 24.00
N LYS A 427 33.69 -12.31 25.11
CA LYS A 427 34.80 -12.66 25.96
C LYS A 427 34.72 -14.16 26.30
N LYS A 428 35.78 -14.88 25.96
CA LYS A 428 35.89 -16.29 26.31
C LYS A 428 36.16 -16.45 27.81
N LYS A 429 35.39 -17.32 28.46
CA LYS A 429 35.59 -17.72 29.85
C LYS A 429 36.79 -18.66 29.87
N PHE A 430 37.84 -18.31 30.61
CA PHE A 430 38.90 -19.25 30.88
C PHE A 430 38.40 -20.18 31.99
N HIS A 431 38.15 -21.45 31.69
CA HIS A 431 38.07 -22.48 32.69
C HIS A 431 39.49 -22.76 33.16
N PHE A 432 39.85 -22.31 34.35
CA PHE A 432 40.98 -22.88 35.03
C PHE A 432 40.62 -24.33 35.31
N MET A 433 41.24 -25.28 34.57
CA MET A 433 41.32 -26.63 35.04
C MET A 433 42.06 -26.59 36.33
N GLU A 434 41.42 -26.86 37.45
CA GLU A 434 42.08 -27.28 38.67
C GLU A 434 42.91 -28.52 38.32
N ILE A 435 44.18 -28.32 38.08
CA ILE A 435 45.15 -29.43 38.07
C ILE A 435 45.22 -29.88 39.53
N GLU A 436 44.43 -30.88 39.89
CA GLU A 436 44.69 -31.69 41.07
C GLU A 436 46.13 -32.22 40.97
N THR A 437 47.05 -31.55 41.58
CA THR A 437 48.36 -32.09 41.91
C THR A 437 48.16 -33.26 42.89
N LYS A 438 48.02 -34.46 42.34
CA LYS A 438 48.31 -35.65 43.11
C LYS A 438 49.77 -35.59 43.50
N ILE A 439 50.00 -35.12 44.69
CA ILE A 439 51.27 -35.33 45.38
C ILE A 439 51.30 -36.83 45.70
N LEU A 440 52.06 -37.54 44.92
CA LEU A 440 52.44 -38.88 45.25
C LEU A 440 53.37 -38.78 46.47
N ASP A 441 52.83 -39.17 47.64
CA ASP A 441 53.63 -39.56 48.79
C ASP A 441 54.50 -40.74 48.39
N VAL A 442 55.77 -40.52 48.23
CA VAL A 442 56.76 -41.57 48.23
C VAL A 442 57.57 -41.35 49.55
N ALA A 443 57.22 -42.20 50.53
CA ALA A 443 58.04 -42.49 51.68
C ALA A 443 59.06 -43.59 51.37
#